data_c21254f9752562122be609c0b025f415
#
_entry.id   c21254f9752562122be609c0b025f415
#
_cell.length_a   1.000
_cell.length_b   1.000
_cell.length_c   1.000
_cell.angle_alpha   90.00
_cell.angle_beta   90.00
_cell.angle_gamma   90.00
#
_symmetry.space_group_name_H-M   'P 1'
#
loop_
_entity.id
_entity.type
_entity.pdbx_description
1 polymer ?
#
loop_
_entity_poly.entity_id
_entity_poly.type
_entity_poly.pdbx_seq_one_letter_code
_entity_poly.pdbx_strand_id
1 'polypeptide(L)'
;DERVDACINLDGWMVAVPDKIVNSGISQDFIYLGQEEWDEKLNYEKLDKFIQSTNSSTKILIPGTTHYDYTDTPHMTRFAKNVGIAGNLPSLELKNLLNEIALDFFNSNLKTSNNDITFSELQEKYGIRLIIDTHANN
;
A
#
# COMPACT_ATOMS: atom_id res chain seq x y z
N ASP A 1 0.53 7.80 -18.28
CA ASP A 1 1.76 8.21 -18.97
C ASP A 1 2.52 6.93 -19.36
N GLU A 2 2.79 6.73 -20.64
CA GLU A 2 3.44 5.53 -21.21
C GLU A 2 4.89 5.29 -20.70
N ARG A 3 5.44 6.24 -19.96
CA ARG A 3 6.79 6.11 -19.34
C ARG A 3 6.74 5.49 -17.96
N VAL A 4 5.54 5.22 -17.43
CA VAL A 4 5.32 4.63 -16.11
C VAL A 4 4.75 3.24 -16.32
N ASP A 5 5.43 2.21 -15.86
CA ASP A 5 5.02 0.82 -16.04
C ASP A 5 4.20 0.30 -14.85
N ALA A 6 4.53 0.72 -13.63
CA ALA A 6 3.86 0.30 -12.41
C ALA A 6 3.85 1.41 -11.35
N CYS A 7 2.88 1.41 -10.45
CA CYS A 7 2.70 2.44 -9.42
C CYS A 7 2.49 1.84 -8.04
N ILE A 8 3.23 2.33 -7.05
CA ILE A 8 2.98 2.08 -5.62
C ILE A 8 2.47 3.36 -4.97
N ASN A 9 1.44 3.24 -4.14
CA ASN A 9 0.98 4.30 -3.24
C ASN A 9 1.18 3.83 -1.79
N LEU A 10 1.90 4.62 -0.99
CA LEU A 10 2.12 4.38 0.43
C LEU A 10 1.23 5.30 1.24
N ASP A 11 0.07 4.79 1.64
CA ASP A 11 -0.94 5.45 2.47
C ASP A 11 -1.35 6.85 1.98
N GLY A 12 -1.38 7.03 0.66
CA GLY A 12 -1.67 8.33 0.05
C GLY A 12 -3.10 8.79 0.25
N TRP A 13 -3.26 10.10 0.41
CA TRP A 13 -4.55 10.74 0.62
C TRP A 13 -5.31 10.91 -0.70
N MET A 14 -6.29 10.05 -0.93
CA MET A 14 -7.04 9.99 -2.19
C MET A 14 -8.06 11.13 -2.35
N VAL A 15 -8.42 11.81 -1.26
CA VAL A 15 -9.38 12.94 -1.31
C VAL A 15 -8.91 14.05 -2.25
N ALA A 16 -7.60 14.28 -2.33
CA ALA A 16 -7.00 15.28 -3.21
C ALA A 16 -7.00 14.87 -4.69
N VAL A 17 -7.23 13.58 -5.00
CA VAL A 17 -7.23 13.09 -6.38
C VAL A 17 -8.51 13.56 -7.10
N PRO A 18 -8.41 14.18 -8.29
CA PRO A 18 -9.59 14.62 -9.03
C PRO A 18 -10.52 13.44 -9.37
N ASP A 19 -11.82 13.66 -9.28
CA ASP A 19 -12.84 12.62 -9.53
C ASP A 19 -12.73 12.02 -10.94
N LYS A 20 -12.29 12.82 -11.92
CA LYS A 20 -12.02 12.32 -13.28
C LYS A 20 -10.99 11.19 -13.27
N ILE A 21 -9.93 11.32 -12.50
CA ILE A 21 -8.87 10.30 -12.38
C ILE A 21 -9.38 9.09 -11.57
N VAL A 22 -10.07 9.35 -10.46
CA VAL A 22 -10.71 8.29 -9.65
C VAL A 22 -11.64 7.44 -10.49
N ASN A 23 -12.44 8.06 -11.35
CA ASN A 23 -13.43 7.37 -12.19
C ASN A 23 -12.82 6.64 -13.39
N SER A 24 -11.67 7.07 -13.89
CA SER A 24 -11.02 6.45 -15.06
C SER A 24 -10.03 5.36 -14.67
N GLY A 25 -9.53 5.37 -13.44
CA GLY A 25 -8.39 4.53 -13.05
C GLY A 25 -7.13 4.82 -13.88
N ILE A 26 -6.21 3.88 -13.86
CA ILE A 26 -5.00 3.89 -14.67
C ILE A 26 -4.82 2.53 -15.36
N SER A 27 -4.02 2.52 -16.44
CA SER A 27 -3.70 1.31 -17.20
C SER A 27 -2.51 0.53 -16.60
N GLN A 28 -1.70 1.19 -15.80
CA GLN A 28 -0.54 0.61 -15.13
C GLN A 28 -0.97 -0.27 -13.96
N ASP A 29 -0.16 -1.28 -13.66
CA ASP A 29 -0.34 -2.06 -12.43
C ASP A 29 -0.17 -1.16 -11.21
N PHE A 30 -1.07 -1.31 -10.25
CA PHE A 30 -1.16 -0.42 -9.10
C PHE A 30 -1.25 -1.22 -7.79
N ILE A 31 -0.44 -0.83 -6.81
CA ILE A 31 -0.58 -1.34 -5.45
C ILE A 31 -0.71 -0.19 -4.45
N TYR A 32 -1.68 -0.30 -3.56
CA TYR A 32 -1.85 0.57 -2.41
C TYR A 32 -1.49 -0.18 -1.13
N LEU A 33 -0.59 0.40 -0.35
CA LEU A 33 -0.23 -0.08 0.99
C LEU A 33 -0.62 1.02 1.97
N GLY A 34 -1.49 0.73 2.94
CA GLY A 34 -1.95 1.76 3.85
C GLY A 34 -2.48 1.24 5.19
N GLN A 35 -2.81 2.18 6.08
CA GLN A 35 -3.43 1.91 7.37
C GLN A 35 -4.85 1.35 7.20
N GLU A 36 -5.36 0.64 8.20
CA GLU A 36 -6.71 0.06 8.16
C GLU A 36 -7.81 1.11 8.31
N GLU A 37 -7.56 2.17 9.06
CA GLU A 37 -8.57 3.18 9.39
C GLU A 37 -8.06 4.60 9.11
N TRP A 38 -8.81 5.32 8.28
CA TRP A 38 -8.72 6.77 8.14
C TRP A 38 -9.94 7.41 8.80
N ASP A 39 -9.76 8.53 9.48
CA ASP A 39 -10.87 9.30 10.06
C ASP A 39 -11.86 9.78 8.98
N GLU A 40 -11.38 9.98 7.76
CA GLU A 40 -12.14 10.51 6.63
C GLU A 40 -12.60 9.38 5.70
N LYS A 41 -13.88 9.00 5.80
CA LYS A 41 -14.50 7.95 4.96
C LYS A 41 -14.33 8.19 3.46
N LEU A 42 -14.36 9.46 3.02
CA LEU A 42 -14.21 9.84 1.62
C LEU A 42 -12.87 9.35 1.04
N ASN A 43 -11.83 9.20 1.87
CA ASN A 43 -10.54 8.68 1.41
C ASN A 43 -10.67 7.26 0.86
N TYR A 44 -11.34 6.37 1.60
CA TYR A 44 -11.56 4.99 1.17
C TYR A 44 -12.58 4.87 0.06
N GLU A 45 -13.65 5.67 0.09
CA GLU A 45 -14.63 5.68 -1.00
C GLU A 45 -13.98 6.01 -2.35
N LYS A 46 -13.08 7.01 -2.36
CA LYS A 46 -12.30 7.34 -3.56
C LYS A 46 -11.27 6.28 -3.92
N LEU A 47 -10.57 5.72 -2.91
CA LEU A 47 -9.60 4.65 -3.13
C LEU A 47 -10.27 3.42 -3.75
N ASP A 48 -11.37 2.94 -3.16
CA ASP A 48 -12.08 1.76 -3.62
C ASP A 48 -12.59 1.94 -5.06
N LYS A 49 -13.11 3.13 -5.36
CA LYS A 49 -13.54 3.46 -6.71
C LYS A 49 -12.38 3.50 -7.71
N PHE A 50 -11.24 4.06 -7.32
CA PHE A 50 -10.03 4.09 -8.13
C PHE A 50 -9.49 2.68 -8.39
N ILE A 51 -9.42 1.83 -7.36
CA ILE A 51 -9.05 0.42 -7.45
C ILE A 51 -9.92 -0.30 -8.48
N GLN A 52 -11.25 -0.18 -8.37
CA GLN A 52 -12.22 -0.81 -9.29
C GLN A 52 -12.13 -0.27 -10.73
N SER A 53 -11.66 0.95 -10.91
CA SER A 53 -11.51 1.58 -12.23
C SER A 53 -10.14 1.34 -12.86
N THR A 54 -9.18 0.80 -12.11
CA THR A 54 -7.82 0.49 -12.58
C THR A 54 -7.76 -0.93 -13.15
N ASN A 55 -7.00 -1.14 -14.24
CA ASN A 55 -6.97 -2.43 -14.92
C ASN A 55 -6.49 -3.59 -14.04
N SER A 56 -5.40 -3.37 -13.31
CA SER A 56 -4.82 -4.33 -12.38
C SER A 56 -4.39 -3.61 -11.11
N SER A 57 -4.94 -4.00 -9.98
CA SER A 57 -4.67 -3.31 -8.73
C SER A 57 -4.80 -4.20 -7.51
N THR A 58 -4.00 -3.92 -6.49
CA THR A 58 -4.05 -4.58 -5.20
C THR A 58 -4.07 -3.53 -4.10
N LYS A 59 -5.04 -3.62 -3.20
CA LYS A 59 -5.12 -2.82 -1.97
C LYS A 59 -4.72 -3.71 -0.79
N ILE A 60 -3.73 -3.27 -0.03
CA ILE A 60 -3.26 -3.95 1.18
C ILE A 60 -3.37 -2.97 2.34
N LEU A 61 -4.23 -3.29 3.30
CA LEU A 61 -4.35 -2.55 4.54
C LEU A 61 -3.63 -3.31 5.65
N ILE A 62 -2.88 -2.58 6.46
CA ILE A 62 -2.05 -3.13 7.54
C ILE A 62 -2.59 -2.64 8.88
N PRO A 63 -3.34 -3.50 9.62
CA PRO A 63 -3.91 -3.13 10.91
C PRO A 63 -2.85 -2.72 11.92
N GLY A 64 -3.13 -1.71 12.71
CA GLY A 64 -2.24 -1.21 13.76
C GLY A 64 -1.14 -0.26 13.28
N THR A 65 -1.18 0.15 12.00
CA THR A 65 -0.36 1.22 11.46
C THR A 65 -1.08 2.56 11.50
N THR A 66 -0.31 3.64 11.38
CA THR A 66 -0.76 5.02 11.18
C THR A 66 -0.11 5.59 9.93
N HIS A 67 -0.58 6.73 9.44
CA HIS A 67 -0.02 7.37 8.25
C HIS A 67 1.50 7.56 8.31
N TYR A 68 2.03 7.94 9.45
CA TYR A 68 3.46 8.20 9.59
C TYR A 68 4.33 6.93 9.56
N ASP A 69 3.76 5.74 9.75
CA ASP A 69 4.49 4.46 9.62
C ASP A 69 4.93 4.17 8.18
N TYR A 70 4.34 4.85 7.20
CA TYR A 70 4.71 4.79 5.78
C TYR A 70 5.75 5.84 5.38
N THR A 71 6.37 6.49 6.37
CA THR A 71 7.43 7.49 6.21
C THR A 71 8.67 7.10 7.02
N ASP A 72 9.72 7.91 6.98
CA ASP A 72 10.93 7.70 7.81
C ASP A 72 10.75 8.12 9.28
N THR A 73 9.63 8.74 9.64
CA THR A 73 9.38 9.30 10.98
C THR A 73 9.61 8.31 12.12
N PRO A 74 9.13 7.03 12.07
CA PRO A 74 9.35 6.07 13.14
C PRO A 74 10.82 5.68 13.34
N HIS A 75 11.65 5.88 12.33
CA HIS A 75 13.09 5.58 12.35
C HIS A 75 13.93 6.78 12.80
N MET A 76 13.40 7.99 12.69
CA MET A 76 14.09 9.21 13.11
C MET A 76 14.03 9.43 14.62
N THR A 77 12.98 8.94 15.29
CA THR A 77 12.83 9.11 16.74
C THR A 77 12.16 7.91 17.40
N ARG A 78 12.80 7.42 18.48
CA ARG A 78 12.24 6.35 19.34
C ARG A 78 10.98 6.78 20.12
N PHE A 79 10.69 8.06 20.14
CA PHE A 79 9.52 8.61 20.84
C PHE A 79 8.26 8.67 19.98
N ALA A 80 8.35 8.36 18.68
CA ALA A 80 7.22 8.43 17.74
C ALA A 80 5.97 7.68 18.25
N LYS A 81 6.16 6.47 18.79
CA LYS A 81 5.05 5.70 19.40
C LYS A 81 4.47 6.36 20.64
N ASN A 82 5.32 6.91 21.52
CA ASN A 82 4.89 7.50 22.81
C ASN A 82 4.06 8.76 22.62
N VAL A 83 4.24 9.47 21.51
CA VAL A 83 3.49 10.68 21.16
C VAL A 83 2.35 10.41 20.17
N GLY A 84 2.06 9.13 19.87
CA GLY A 84 0.95 8.72 19.00
C GLY A 84 1.16 9.00 17.51
N ILE A 85 2.41 9.26 17.08
CA ILE A 85 2.73 9.50 15.66
C ILE A 85 2.87 8.18 14.91
N ALA A 86 3.48 7.16 15.53
CA ALA A 86 3.61 5.82 14.94
C ALA A 86 2.62 4.84 15.59
N GLY A 87 2.21 3.83 14.81
CA GLY A 87 1.34 2.76 15.24
C GLY A 87 2.01 1.76 16.20
N ASN A 88 1.31 0.67 16.46
CA ASN A 88 1.73 -0.32 17.47
C ASN A 88 2.69 -1.38 16.94
N LEU A 89 2.85 -1.49 15.62
CA LEU A 89 3.72 -2.49 15.01
C LEU A 89 5.21 -2.21 15.24
N PRO A 90 6.07 -3.25 15.28
CA PRO A 90 7.51 -3.05 15.30
C PRO A 90 7.97 -2.37 14.00
N SER A 91 8.59 -1.20 14.12
CA SER A 91 8.89 -0.34 12.95
C SER A 91 9.88 -0.98 11.96
N LEU A 92 10.82 -1.80 12.46
CA LEU A 92 11.79 -2.47 11.60
C LEU A 92 11.15 -3.59 10.78
N GLU A 93 10.31 -4.39 11.40
CA GLU A 93 9.56 -5.48 10.76
C GLU A 93 8.60 -4.93 9.71
N LEU A 94 7.88 -3.86 10.04
CA LEU A 94 7.00 -3.18 9.09
C LEU A 94 7.78 -2.63 7.90
N LYS A 95 8.90 -1.94 8.13
CA LYS A 95 9.77 -1.44 7.06
C LYS A 95 10.25 -2.57 6.13
N ASN A 96 10.69 -3.69 6.72
CA ASN A 96 11.17 -4.83 5.93
C ASN A 96 10.04 -5.46 5.12
N LEU A 97 8.85 -5.60 5.70
CA LEU A 97 7.65 -6.06 5.00
C LEU A 97 7.29 -5.15 3.81
N LEU A 98 7.22 -3.83 4.02
CA LEU A 98 6.92 -2.86 2.97
C LEU A 98 7.96 -2.92 1.83
N ASN A 99 9.25 -3.05 2.19
CA ASN A 99 10.32 -3.18 1.20
C ASN A 99 10.23 -4.47 0.38
N GLU A 100 9.88 -5.61 1.01
CA GLU A 100 9.70 -6.88 0.29
C GLU A 100 8.50 -6.81 -0.65
N ILE A 101 7.36 -6.30 -0.19
CA ILE A 101 6.18 -6.12 -1.06
C ILE A 101 6.51 -5.21 -2.24
N ALA A 102 7.18 -4.09 -2.00
CA ALA A 102 7.56 -3.16 -3.05
C ALA A 102 8.54 -3.79 -4.06
N LEU A 103 9.55 -4.52 -3.56
CA LEU A 103 10.54 -5.20 -4.39
C LEU A 103 9.91 -6.28 -5.25
N ASP A 104 9.03 -7.10 -4.67
CA ASP A 104 8.32 -8.16 -5.38
C ASP A 104 7.41 -7.57 -6.46
N PHE A 105 6.61 -6.56 -6.11
CA PHE A 105 5.75 -5.85 -7.04
C PHE A 105 6.52 -5.28 -8.24
N PHE A 106 7.63 -4.59 -8.01
CA PHE A 106 8.42 -4.03 -9.11
C PHE A 106 9.19 -5.11 -9.89
N ASN A 107 9.63 -6.20 -9.27
CA ASN A 107 10.25 -7.29 -10.00
C ASN A 107 9.26 -8.00 -10.93
N SER A 108 8.03 -8.23 -10.47
CA SER A 108 6.98 -8.87 -11.27
C SER A 108 6.56 -7.99 -12.46
N ASN A 109 6.56 -6.66 -12.30
CA ASN A 109 6.13 -5.72 -13.32
C ASN A 109 7.24 -5.26 -14.27
N LEU A 110 8.49 -5.19 -13.80
CA LEU A 110 9.61 -4.63 -14.57
C LEU A 110 10.63 -5.68 -15.04
N LYS A 111 10.54 -6.91 -14.52
CA LYS A 111 11.44 -8.01 -14.88
C LYS A 111 10.62 -9.26 -15.13
N THR A 112 11.12 -10.13 -15.98
CA THR A 112 10.56 -11.48 -16.25
C THR A 112 10.90 -12.48 -15.11
N SER A 113 10.87 -12.06 -13.86
CA SER A 113 11.25 -12.90 -12.72
C SER A 113 10.01 -13.50 -12.05
N ASN A 114 9.91 -14.81 -12.04
CA ASN A 114 8.80 -15.58 -11.46
C ASN A 114 9.06 -15.99 -9.99
N ASN A 115 9.58 -15.10 -9.18
CA ASN A 115 9.68 -15.34 -7.73
C ASN A 115 8.55 -14.59 -7.03
N ASP A 116 7.33 -15.05 -7.20
CA ASP A 116 6.17 -14.48 -6.54
C ASP A 116 6.15 -14.94 -5.07
N ILE A 117 6.59 -14.06 -4.17
CA ILE A 117 6.40 -14.26 -2.74
C ILE A 117 4.91 -14.11 -2.45
N THR A 118 4.32 -15.12 -1.82
CA THR A 118 2.91 -15.02 -1.46
C THR A 118 2.70 -14.12 -0.24
N PHE A 119 1.61 -13.38 -0.21
CA PHE A 119 1.26 -12.54 0.96
C PHE A 119 1.10 -13.37 2.25
N SER A 120 0.72 -14.65 2.16
CA SER A 120 0.66 -15.55 3.30
C SER A 120 2.04 -15.84 3.91
N GLU A 121 3.06 -16.04 3.08
CA GLU A 121 4.45 -16.21 3.53
C GLU A 121 4.97 -14.93 4.20
N LEU A 122 4.64 -13.77 3.64
CA LEU A 122 5.01 -12.49 4.27
C LEU A 122 4.34 -12.28 5.63
N GLN A 123 3.06 -12.60 5.75
CA GLN A 123 2.34 -12.53 7.03
C GLN A 123 2.97 -13.44 8.08
N GLU A 124 3.30 -14.68 7.70
CA GLU A 124 3.96 -15.63 8.60
C GLU A 124 5.37 -15.15 8.99
N LYS A 125 6.16 -14.71 8.02
CA LYS A 125 7.55 -14.23 8.22
C LYS A 125 7.66 -13.06 9.18
N TYR A 126 6.76 -12.06 9.04
CA TYR A 126 6.81 -10.83 9.82
C TYR A 126 5.86 -10.81 11.02
N GLY A 127 4.96 -11.79 11.14
CA GLY A 127 3.93 -11.80 12.18
C GLY A 127 2.95 -10.63 12.05
N ILE A 128 2.80 -10.06 10.85
CA ILE A 128 1.95 -8.90 10.57
C ILE A 128 0.76 -9.34 9.71
N ARG A 129 -0.45 -9.03 10.17
CA ARG A 129 -1.68 -9.29 9.43
C ARG A 129 -1.81 -8.32 8.27
N LEU A 130 -2.25 -8.83 7.11
CA LEU A 130 -2.60 -8.04 5.92
C LEU A 130 -4.08 -8.26 5.58
N ILE A 131 -4.77 -7.18 5.23
CA ILE A 131 -6.11 -7.21 4.64
C ILE A 131 -5.95 -6.88 3.16
N ILE A 132 -6.23 -7.84 2.29
CA ILE A 132 -5.88 -7.77 0.87
C ILE A 132 -7.14 -7.82 0.03
N ASP A 133 -7.23 -6.90 -0.93
CA ASP A 133 -8.27 -6.83 -1.95
C ASP A 133 -7.59 -6.64 -3.31
N THR A 134 -7.80 -7.59 -4.23
CA THR A 134 -7.17 -7.61 -5.55
C THR A 134 -8.25 -7.48 -6.63
N HIS A 135 -8.03 -6.59 -7.59
CA HIS A 135 -8.91 -6.34 -8.71
C HIS A 135 -8.14 -6.47 -10.03
N ALA A 136 -8.72 -7.21 -10.97
CA ALA A 136 -8.23 -7.30 -12.34
C ALA A 136 -9.41 -7.25 -13.30
N ASN A 137 -9.42 -6.32 -14.24
CA ASN A 137 -10.36 -6.28 -15.34
C ASN A 137 -9.90 -7.29 -16.41
N ASN A 138 -10.74 -8.28 -16.69
CA ASN A 138 -10.54 -9.26 -17.79
C ASN A 138 -10.83 -8.63 -19.14
#